data_59052a46d9ccc21bd0bfd25e174694f3
#
_entry.id   59052a46d9ccc21bd0bfd25e174694f3
#
_cell.length_a   1.000
_cell.length_b   1.000
_cell.length_c   1.000
_cell.angle_alpha   90.00
_cell.angle_beta   90.00
_cell.angle_gamma   90.00
#
_symmetry.space_group_name_H-M   'P 1'
#
loop_
_entity.id
_entity.type
_entity.pdbx_description
1 polymer ?
#
loop_
_entity_poly.entity_id
_entity_poly.type
_entity_poly.pdbx_seq_one_letter_code
_entity_poly.pdbx_strand_id
1 'polypeptide(L)'
;MKAFITVIGHDTVGVVARVSGLCCELNINIEDVTQSILQGMFAMIMLVDISKCSVSHEELHQKMDALAAEMGMQINLTRQEVFDAKIGRA
;
A
#
# COMPACT_ATOMS: atom_id res chain seq x y z
N MET A 1 3.83 11.16 9.43
CA MET A 1 4.46 10.86 8.14
C MET A 1 3.48 10.11 7.24
N LYS A 2 3.30 10.59 6.05
CA LYS A 2 2.38 9.99 5.08
C LYS A 2 3.11 9.15 4.07
N ALA A 3 2.42 8.15 3.55
CA ALA A 3 2.96 7.29 2.51
C ALA A 3 1.82 6.85 1.58
N PHE A 4 2.20 6.45 0.38
CA PHE A 4 1.27 5.84 -0.56
C PHE A 4 1.57 4.36 -0.65
N ILE A 5 0.53 3.55 -0.56
CA ILE A 5 0.62 2.11 -0.84
C ILE A 5 -0.11 1.89 -2.15
N THR A 6 0.61 1.33 -3.14
CA THR A 6 0.01 1.00 -4.43
C THR A 6 -0.07 -0.51 -4.56
N VAL A 7 -1.20 -1.01 -5.02
CA VAL A 7 -1.45 -2.45 -5.18
C VAL A 7 -1.95 -2.68 -6.60
N ILE A 8 -1.24 -3.50 -7.36
CA ILE A 8 -1.59 -3.76 -8.76
C ILE A 8 -1.47 -5.28 -9.02
N GLY A 9 -2.47 -5.84 -9.65
CA GLY A 9 -2.45 -7.24 -10.02
C GLY A 9 -3.80 -7.70 -10.55
N HIS A 10 -3.94 -8.99 -10.77
CA HIS A 10 -5.22 -9.53 -11.19
C HIS A 10 -6.23 -9.39 -10.06
N ASP A 11 -7.46 -9.01 -10.42
CA ASP A 11 -8.53 -8.88 -9.43
C ASP A 11 -8.77 -10.24 -8.78
N THR A 12 -8.73 -10.27 -7.45
CA THR A 12 -8.94 -11.48 -6.68
C THR A 12 -9.67 -11.15 -5.39
N VAL A 13 -10.36 -12.15 -4.86
CA VAL A 13 -11.13 -11.98 -3.64
C VAL A 13 -10.21 -11.66 -2.47
N GLY A 14 -10.57 -10.66 -1.69
CA GLY A 14 -9.91 -10.37 -0.44
C GLY A 14 -8.71 -9.44 -0.51
N VAL A 15 -8.40 -8.86 -1.67
CA VAL A 15 -7.24 -7.95 -1.80
C VAL A 15 -7.34 -6.80 -0.81
N VAL A 16 -8.47 -6.09 -0.81
CA VAL A 16 -8.64 -4.93 0.07
C VAL A 16 -8.58 -5.35 1.53
N ALA A 17 -9.23 -6.46 1.86
CA ALA A 17 -9.26 -6.96 3.24
C ALA A 17 -7.87 -7.34 3.73
N ARG A 18 -7.07 -8.00 2.88
CA ARG A 18 -5.73 -8.43 3.26
C ARG A 18 -4.80 -7.24 3.46
N VAL A 19 -4.82 -6.28 2.54
CA VAL A 19 -3.96 -5.11 2.64
C VAL A 19 -4.37 -4.23 3.82
N SER A 20 -5.66 -3.94 3.96
CA SER A 20 -6.12 -3.12 5.10
C SER A 20 -5.95 -3.84 6.43
N GLY A 21 -6.08 -5.16 6.44
CA GLY A 21 -5.82 -5.95 7.63
C GLY A 21 -4.37 -5.84 8.11
N LEU A 22 -3.43 -5.89 7.17
CA LEU A 22 -2.03 -5.69 7.51
C LEU A 22 -1.78 -4.28 8.06
N CYS A 23 -2.39 -3.27 7.45
CA CYS A 23 -2.29 -1.90 7.96
C CYS A 23 -2.82 -1.81 9.40
N CYS A 24 -3.95 -2.41 9.66
CA CYS A 24 -4.54 -2.44 11.00
C CYS A 24 -3.58 -3.11 12.00
N GLU A 25 -3.05 -4.26 11.62
CA GLU A 25 -2.13 -5.02 12.47
C GLU A 25 -0.88 -4.22 12.82
N LEU A 26 -0.39 -3.42 11.89
CA LEU A 26 0.81 -2.61 12.08
C LEU A 26 0.55 -1.21 12.60
N ASN A 27 -0.68 -0.92 12.97
CA ASN A 27 -1.08 0.38 13.49
C ASN A 27 -0.87 1.52 12.48
N ILE A 28 -1.17 1.24 11.23
CA ILE A 28 -1.11 2.21 10.15
C ILE A 28 -2.52 2.72 9.88
N ASN A 29 -2.70 4.03 9.89
CA ASN A 29 -4.00 4.63 9.65
C ASN A 29 -4.21 4.87 8.15
N ILE A 30 -5.29 4.34 7.60
CA ILE A 30 -5.67 4.54 6.19
C ILE A 30 -6.50 5.81 6.13
N GLU A 31 -6.04 6.78 5.36
CA GLU A 31 -6.70 8.09 5.27
C GLU A 31 -7.56 8.24 4.02
N ASP A 32 -7.15 7.60 2.93
CA ASP A 32 -7.91 7.69 1.68
C ASP A 32 -7.55 6.49 0.82
N VAL A 33 -8.49 6.08 -0.03
CA VAL A 33 -8.31 4.93 -0.91
C VAL A 33 -8.99 5.21 -2.24
N THR A 34 -8.29 4.95 -3.32
CA THR A 34 -8.85 4.96 -4.67
C THR A 34 -8.55 3.62 -5.30
N GLN A 35 -9.56 3.01 -5.92
CA GLN A 35 -9.36 1.72 -6.58
C GLN A 35 -10.14 1.68 -7.88
N SER A 36 -9.67 0.84 -8.78
CA SER A 36 -10.24 0.70 -10.10
C SER A 36 -9.99 -0.73 -10.60
N ILE A 37 -10.90 -1.23 -11.40
CA ILE A 37 -10.73 -2.52 -12.07
C ILE A 37 -10.87 -2.26 -13.55
N LEU A 38 -9.85 -2.61 -14.30
CA LEU A 38 -9.82 -2.41 -15.74
C LEU A 38 -9.45 -3.72 -16.40
N GLN A 39 -10.39 -4.33 -17.10
CA GLN A 39 -10.17 -5.59 -17.82
C GLN A 39 -9.54 -6.67 -16.93
N GLY A 40 -10.09 -6.82 -15.72
CA GLY A 40 -9.63 -7.82 -14.76
C GLY A 40 -8.37 -7.44 -13.99
N MET A 41 -7.81 -6.27 -14.27
CA MET A 41 -6.64 -5.77 -13.55
C MET A 41 -7.11 -4.85 -12.43
N PHE A 42 -6.73 -5.18 -11.21
CA PHE A 42 -7.04 -4.39 -10.02
C PHE A 42 -5.90 -3.41 -9.78
N ALA A 43 -6.25 -2.16 -9.50
CA ALA A 43 -5.28 -1.13 -9.14
C ALA A 43 -5.84 -0.33 -7.97
N MET A 44 -5.05 -0.17 -6.91
CA MET A 44 -5.47 0.57 -5.72
C MET A 44 -4.34 1.46 -5.25
N ILE A 45 -4.68 2.67 -4.87
CA ILE A 45 -3.74 3.61 -4.25
C ILE A 45 -4.33 4.00 -2.90
N MET A 46 -3.55 3.83 -1.85
CA MET A 46 -3.96 4.17 -0.49
C MET A 46 -3.04 5.24 0.07
N LEU A 47 -3.61 6.29 0.60
CA LEU A 47 -2.87 7.28 1.38
C LEU A 47 -2.96 6.86 2.84
N VAL A 48 -1.81 6.67 3.47
CA VAL A 48 -1.76 6.19 4.85
C VAL A 48 -0.84 7.07 5.70
N ASP A 49 -1.08 7.03 7.00
CA ASP A 49 -0.21 7.67 7.97
C ASP A 49 0.55 6.58 8.70
N ILE A 50 1.87 6.56 8.56
CA ILE A 50 2.74 5.56 9.14
C ILE A 50 3.47 6.06 10.39
N SER A 51 3.08 7.23 10.91
CA SER A 51 3.73 7.82 12.07
C SER A 51 3.75 6.92 13.29
N LYS A 52 2.72 6.12 13.45
CA LYS A 52 2.57 5.23 14.61
C LYS A 52 2.69 3.76 14.24
N CYS A 53 3.33 3.48 13.11
CA CYS A 53 3.56 2.11 12.69
C CYS A 53 4.35 1.37 13.76
N SER A 54 3.92 0.16 14.08
CA SER A 54 4.47 -0.61 15.19
C SER A 54 5.79 -1.30 14.87
N VAL A 55 6.24 -1.24 13.61
CA VAL A 55 7.50 -1.86 13.20
C VAL A 55 8.37 -0.83 12.49
N SER A 56 9.64 -1.16 12.31
CA SER A 56 10.58 -0.29 11.60
C SER A 56 10.17 -0.17 10.13
N HIS A 57 10.69 0.86 9.48
CA HIS A 57 10.43 1.06 8.05
C HIS A 57 10.89 -0.13 7.22
N GLU A 58 12.06 -0.67 7.56
CA GLU A 58 12.60 -1.85 6.88
C GLU A 58 11.67 -3.06 7.04
N GLU A 59 11.23 -3.31 8.26
CA GLU A 59 10.33 -4.42 8.52
C GLU A 59 8.98 -4.23 7.85
N LEU A 60 8.51 -2.99 7.77
CA LEU A 60 7.28 -2.66 7.07
C LEU A 60 7.39 -3.05 5.59
N HIS A 61 8.49 -2.70 4.93
CA HIS A 61 8.72 -3.09 3.55
C HIS A 61 8.76 -4.60 3.38
N GLN A 62 9.41 -5.30 4.31
CA GLN A 62 9.47 -6.76 4.27
C GLN A 62 8.07 -7.38 4.37
N LYS A 63 7.23 -6.86 5.24
CA LYS A 63 5.86 -7.37 5.41
C LYS A 63 5.00 -7.09 4.18
N MET A 64 5.17 -5.93 3.57
CA MET A 64 4.45 -5.61 2.34
C MET A 64 4.90 -6.52 1.20
N ASP A 65 6.19 -6.78 1.07
CA ASP A 65 6.73 -7.68 0.05
C ASP A 65 6.24 -9.10 0.26
N ALA A 66 6.16 -9.55 1.50
CA ALA A 66 5.68 -10.89 1.82
C ALA A 66 4.20 -11.04 1.42
N LEU A 67 3.39 -10.03 1.72
CA LEU A 67 1.99 -10.04 1.34
C LEU A 67 1.83 -10.03 -0.18
N ALA A 68 2.64 -9.22 -0.86
CA ALA A 68 2.64 -9.16 -2.32
C ALA A 68 2.93 -10.52 -2.94
N ALA A 69 3.95 -11.19 -2.44
CA ALA A 69 4.31 -12.53 -2.92
C ALA A 69 3.19 -13.53 -2.66
N GLU A 70 2.60 -13.48 -1.47
CA GLU A 70 1.53 -14.40 -1.09
C GLU A 70 0.30 -14.23 -1.97
N MET A 71 -0.02 -12.99 -2.35
CA MET A 71 -1.20 -12.70 -3.15
C MET A 71 -0.93 -12.67 -4.64
N GLY A 72 0.32 -12.76 -5.06
CA GLY A 72 0.68 -12.66 -6.47
C GLY A 72 0.41 -11.28 -7.04
N MET A 73 0.62 -10.24 -6.24
CA MET A 73 0.38 -8.86 -6.64
C MET A 73 1.64 -8.03 -6.45
N GLN A 74 1.66 -6.85 -7.04
CA GLN A 74 2.71 -5.87 -6.80
C GLN A 74 2.20 -4.90 -5.76
N ILE A 75 2.90 -4.81 -4.64
CA ILE A 75 2.57 -3.87 -3.56
C ILE A 75 3.81 -3.02 -3.31
N ASN A 76 3.65 -1.71 -3.45
CA ASN A 76 4.75 -0.78 -3.23
C ASN A 76 4.33 0.24 -2.18
N LEU A 77 5.27 0.59 -1.31
CA LEU A 77 5.08 1.65 -0.33
C LEU A 77 6.09 2.74 -0.62
N THR A 78 5.63 3.96 -0.83
CA THR A 78 6.48 5.10 -1.12
C THR A 78 6.07 6.24 -0.18
N ARG A 79 7.02 6.78 0.58
CA ARG A 79 6.72 7.92 1.45
C ARG A 79 6.30 9.11 0.58
N GLN A 80 5.35 9.89 1.08
CA GLN A 80 4.79 11.00 0.31
C GLN A 80 5.87 11.97 -0.14
N GLU A 81 6.83 12.27 0.71
CA GLU A 81 7.91 13.19 0.36
C GLU A 81 8.75 12.67 -0.81
N VAL A 82 8.97 11.36 -0.88
CA VAL A 82 9.72 10.74 -1.98
C VAL A 82 8.87 10.77 -3.25
N PHE A 83 7.59 10.46 -3.13
CA PHE A 83 6.67 10.50 -4.24
C PHE A 83 6.61 11.90 -4.86
N ASP A 84 6.46 12.92 -4.01
CA ASP A 84 6.37 14.30 -4.46
C ASP A 84 7.65 14.72 -5.20
N ALA A 85 8.80 14.30 -4.71
CA ALA A 85 10.08 14.63 -5.32
C ALA A 85 10.23 13.99 -6.71
N LYS A 86 9.76 12.75 -6.86
CA LYS A 86 9.89 12.00 -8.12
C LYS A 86 8.89 12.40 -9.18
N ILE A 87 7.62 12.54 -8.78
CA ILE A 87 6.56 12.89 -9.71
C ILE A 87 6.71 14.36 -10.11
N GLY A 88 7.35 15.10 -9.24
CA GLY A 88 7.54 16.49 -9.46
C GLY A 88 6.31 17.28 -9.09
N ARG A 89 6.54 18.36 -8.47
CA ARG A 89 5.50 19.32 -8.33
C ARG A 89 5.66 20.33 -9.44
N ALA A 90 4.60 20.49 -10.12
CA ALA A 90 4.67 21.44 -11.22
C ALA A 90 5.07 22.82 -10.69
#